data_7ab02ae422b75cdacc1b5ee3bae98d8a
#
_entry.id   7ab02ae422b75cdacc1b5ee3bae98d8a
#
_cell.length_a   1.000
_cell.length_b   1.000
_cell.length_c   1.000
_cell.angle_alpha   90.00
_cell.angle_beta   90.00
_cell.angle_gamma   90.00
#
_symmetry.space_group_name_H-M   'P 1'
#
loop_
_entity.id
_entity.type
_entity.pdbx_description
1 polymer ?
#
loop_
_entity_poly.entity_id
_entity_poly.type
_entity_poly.pdbx_seq_one_letter_code
_entity_poly.pdbx_strand_id
1 'polypeptide(L)' 'MQQEELNKIRPDLTGEQIMQILNIKPSPTVGKAYDFLLEIRLENGPIGKDKAKEALLTWWKEQN' A
#
# COMPACT_ATOMS: atom_id res chain seq x y z
N MET A 1 2.76 -23.86 1.71
CA MET A 1 2.63 -23.56 1.83
C MET A 1 2.90 -22.74 2.21
N GLN A 2 3.41 -22.34 2.39
CA GLN A 2 3.46 -21.64 2.84
C GLN A 2 4.16 -20.67 2.49
N GLN A 3 4.03 -19.87 2.06
CA GLN A 3 4.46 -18.64 1.70
C GLN A 3 4.34 -17.69 2.73
N GLU A 4 4.15 -18.10 3.92
CA GLU A 4 3.90 -17.23 5.01
C GLU A 4 5.06 -16.40 5.35
N GLU A 5 6.27 -16.89 5.14
CA GLU A 5 7.43 -16.09 5.42
C GLU A 5 7.54 -14.93 4.52
N LEU A 6 7.18 -15.12 3.26
CA LEU A 6 7.23 -14.03 2.31
C LEU A 6 6.14 -13.02 2.59
N ASN A 7 5.09 -13.46 3.26
CA ASN A 7 3.96 -12.59 3.52
C ASN A 7 4.02 -11.92 4.87
N LYS A 8 5.08 -12.15 5.63
CA LYS A 8 5.17 -11.52 6.92
C LYS A 8 5.27 -10.02 6.83
N ILE A 9 5.97 -9.52 5.84
CA ILE A 9 6.14 -8.08 5.68
C ILE A 9 5.06 -7.60 4.75
N ARG A 10 4.20 -6.74 5.26
CA ARG A 10 3.09 -6.20 4.50
C ARG A 10 3.02 -4.71 4.74
N PRO A 11 2.51 -3.97 3.77
CA PRO A 11 2.32 -2.54 4.00
C PRO A 11 1.26 -2.33 5.08
N ASP A 12 1.18 -1.13 5.57
CA ASP A 12 0.26 -0.80 6.65
C ASP A 12 -1.18 -0.70 6.18
N LEU A 13 -1.40 -0.73 4.88
CA LEU A 13 -2.75 -0.73 4.30
C LEU A 13 -2.92 -1.94 3.43
N THR A 14 -4.13 -2.48 3.41
CA THR A 14 -4.46 -3.60 2.54
C THR A 14 -4.91 -3.07 1.19
N GLY A 15 -5.04 -3.99 0.22
CA GLY A 15 -5.57 -3.60 -1.08
C GLY A 15 -6.96 -3.01 -0.97
N GLU A 16 -7.79 -3.59 -0.11
CA GLU A 16 -9.13 -3.06 0.08
C GLU A 16 -9.10 -1.65 0.64
N GLN A 17 -8.23 -1.40 1.60
CA GLN A 17 -8.12 -0.07 2.17
C GLN A 17 -7.62 0.92 1.13
N ILE A 18 -6.69 0.49 0.29
CA ILE A 18 -6.21 1.35 -0.78
C ILE A 18 -7.35 1.74 -1.70
N MET A 19 -8.16 0.77 -2.09
CA MET A 19 -9.28 1.06 -2.97
C MET A 19 -10.27 2.01 -2.33
N GLN A 20 -10.50 1.87 -1.04
CA GLN A 20 -11.43 2.75 -0.35
C GLN A 20 -10.86 4.16 -0.24
N ILE A 21 -9.60 4.28 0.08
CA ILE A 21 -8.98 5.60 0.21
C ILE A 21 -8.96 6.33 -1.11
N LEU A 22 -8.60 5.63 -2.17
CA LEU A 22 -8.52 6.24 -3.49
C LEU A 22 -9.86 6.26 -4.21
N ASN A 23 -10.84 5.54 -3.67
CA ASN A 23 -12.18 5.47 -4.27
C ASN A 23 -12.08 4.96 -5.71
N ILE A 24 -11.38 3.85 -5.90
CA ILE A 24 -11.19 3.25 -7.21
C ILE A 24 -11.60 1.79 -7.17
N LYS A 25 -11.83 1.25 -8.34
CA LYS A 25 -12.18 -0.15 -8.48
C LYS A 25 -10.93 -1.01 -8.46
N PRO A 26 -11.06 -2.32 -8.23
CA PRO A 26 -9.92 -3.22 -8.36
C PRO A 26 -9.32 -3.07 -9.75
N SER A 27 -8.01 -2.81 -9.80
CA SER A 27 -7.33 -2.55 -11.05
C SER A 27 -5.84 -2.72 -10.83
N PRO A 28 -5.04 -2.73 -11.91
CA PRO A 28 -3.59 -2.79 -11.74
C PRO A 28 -3.03 -1.63 -10.93
N THR A 29 -3.74 -0.51 -10.89
CA THR A 29 -3.30 0.62 -10.07
C THR A 29 -3.24 0.26 -8.60
N VAL A 30 -4.19 -0.56 -8.14
CA VAL A 30 -4.17 -0.99 -6.74
C VAL A 30 -2.89 -1.76 -6.45
N GLY A 31 -2.47 -2.63 -7.37
CA GLY A 31 -1.24 -3.37 -7.20
C GLY A 31 -0.03 -2.47 -7.13
N LYS A 32 0.00 -1.45 -7.97
CA LYS A 32 1.11 -0.50 -7.96
C LYS A 32 1.15 0.26 -6.65
N ALA A 33 0.00 0.68 -6.16
CA ALA A 33 -0.07 1.39 -4.89
C ALA A 33 0.38 0.49 -3.75
N TYR A 34 -0.04 -0.76 -3.79
CA TYR A 34 0.36 -1.72 -2.77
C TYR A 34 1.87 -1.89 -2.75
N ASP A 35 2.47 -2.04 -3.92
CA ASP A 35 3.92 -2.19 -4.02
C ASP A 35 4.63 -0.94 -3.51
N PHE A 36 4.10 0.22 -3.82
CA PHE A 36 4.68 1.48 -3.34
C PHE A 36 4.70 1.50 -1.81
N LEU A 37 3.58 1.15 -1.19
CA LEU A 37 3.51 1.14 0.26
C LEU A 37 4.38 0.06 0.86
N LEU A 38 4.49 -1.07 0.17
CA LEU A 38 5.34 -2.14 0.65
C LEU A 38 6.80 -1.71 0.67
N GLU A 39 7.24 -0.98 -0.34
CA GLU A 39 8.60 -0.49 -0.37
C GLU A 39 8.87 0.46 0.79
N ILE A 40 7.91 1.31 1.10
CA ILE A 40 8.05 2.21 2.24
C ILE A 40 8.20 1.40 3.51
N ARG A 41 7.39 0.35 3.64
CA ARG A 41 7.45 -0.49 4.82
C ARG A 41 8.80 -1.17 4.95
N LEU A 42 9.35 -1.61 3.84
CA LEU A 42 10.64 -2.28 3.85
C LEU A 42 11.77 -1.33 4.19
N GLU A 43 11.66 -0.08 3.75
CA GLU A 43 12.73 0.88 3.98
C GLU A 43 12.63 1.54 5.35
N ASN A 44 11.43 1.83 5.78
CA ASN A 44 11.23 2.63 6.98
C ASN A 44 10.61 1.86 8.13
N GLY A 45 10.20 0.62 7.90
CA GLY A 45 9.50 -0.13 8.91
C GLY A 45 8.05 0.33 9.02
N PRO A 46 7.36 -0.11 10.08
CA PRO A 46 5.94 0.25 10.23
C PRO A 46 5.83 1.75 10.44
N ILE A 47 5.06 2.41 9.61
CA ILE A 47 4.84 3.84 9.74
C ILE A 47 3.44 4.17 10.24
N GLY A 48 2.57 3.17 10.31
CA GLY A 48 1.22 3.40 10.77
C GLY A 48 0.28 3.71 9.64
N LYS A 49 -1.01 3.50 9.91
CA LYS A 49 -2.01 3.68 8.86
C LYS A 49 -2.13 5.12 8.42
N ASP A 50 -2.01 6.06 9.35
CA ASP A 50 -2.17 7.46 9.01
C ASP A 50 -1.09 7.92 8.04
N LYS A 51 0.15 7.59 8.34
CA LYS A 51 1.23 7.99 7.45
C LYS A 51 1.20 7.23 6.14
N ALA A 52 0.81 5.96 6.18
CA ALA A 52 0.67 5.19 4.96
C ALA A 52 -0.38 5.83 4.07
N LYS A 53 -1.48 6.27 4.66
CA LYS A 53 -2.54 6.92 3.90
C LYS A 53 -2.04 8.21 3.26
N GLU A 54 -1.29 9.00 4.01
CA GLU A 54 -0.76 10.24 3.46
C GLU A 54 0.19 9.96 2.31
N ALA A 55 1.07 8.98 2.48
CA ALA A 55 1.99 8.62 1.42
C ALA A 55 1.23 8.15 0.19
N LEU A 56 0.19 7.36 0.39
CA LEU A 56 -0.62 6.86 -0.69
C LEU A 56 -1.29 7.99 -1.45
N LEU A 57 -1.85 8.96 -0.73
CA LEU A 57 -2.52 10.08 -1.37
C LEU A 57 -1.54 10.94 -2.16
N THR A 58 -0.35 11.16 -1.62
CA THR A 58 0.67 11.90 -2.33
C THR A 58 1.07 11.17 -3.61
N TRP A 59 1.28 9.86 -3.50
CA TRP A 59 1.62 9.05 -4.67
C TRP A 59 0.50 9.11 -5.71
N TRP A 60 -0.74 9.05 -5.25
CA TRP A 60 -1.89 9.08 -6.16
C TRP A 60 -1.97 10.38 -6.92
N LYS A 61 -1.70 11.49 -6.25
CA LYS A 61 -1.71 12.77 -6.93
C LYS A 61 -0.71 12.81 -8.06
N GLU A 62 0.44 12.20 -7.83
CA GLU A 62 1.48 12.21 -8.86
C GLU A 62 1.13 11.34 -10.04
N GLN A 63 0.26 10.34 -9.84
CA GLN A 63 -0.16 9.48 -10.93
C GLN A 63 -1.19 10.16 -11.82
N ASN A 64 -1.85 11.17 -11.35
CA ASN A 64 -2.82 11.90 -12.14
C ASN A 64 -2.19 13.19 -12.70
#